data_56b55fd0503609a588b9c3f3c3b06485
#
_entry.id   56b55fd0503609a588b9c3f3c3b06485
#
_cell.length_a   1.000
_cell.length_b   1.000
_cell.length_c   1.000
_cell.angle_alpha   90.00
_cell.angle_beta   90.00
_cell.angle_gamma   90.00
#
_symmetry.space_group_name_H-M   'P 1'
#
loop_
_entity.id
_entity.type
_entity.pdbx_description
1 polymer ?
#
loop_
_entity_poly.entity_id
_entity_poly.type
_entity_poly.pdbx_seq_one_letter_code
_entity_poly.pdbx_strand_id
1 'polypeptide(L)'
;MNWKVFLVVLSSLAIFDFVWLGFVTHKTYVSQLEPILRLKDGRIDVVYWAGALVYVLLALGVAMFVIPKLTVADSLATAFFYGGVLGLIVYGVYDFTNVAILKDWSLLITAIDIAWGVVSVGTATALGHWVQSNVLN
;
A
#
# COMPACT_ATOMS: atom_id res chain seq x y z
N MET A 1 -7.25 -11.13 15.73
CA MET A 1 -6.54 -9.94 15.17
C MET A 1 -6.05 -9.07 16.32
N ASN A 2 -4.75 -8.78 16.33
CA ASN A 2 -4.18 -7.85 17.31
C ASN A 2 -4.37 -6.40 16.80
N TRP A 3 -5.19 -5.60 17.50
CA TRP A 3 -5.50 -4.22 17.09
C TRP A 3 -4.28 -3.28 17.11
N LYS A 4 -3.29 -3.55 17.97
CA LYS A 4 -2.05 -2.75 18.03
C LYS A 4 -1.22 -2.97 16.75
N VAL A 5 -1.10 -4.21 16.30
CA VAL A 5 -0.45 -4.55 15.03
C VAL A 5 -1.19 -3.91 13.86
N PHE A 6 -2.52 -3.99 13.85
CA PHE A 6 -3.35 -3.31 12.85
C PHE A 6 -3.04 -1.80 12.79
N LEU A 7 -2.97 -1.11 13.93
CA LEU A 7 -2.67 0.32 13.96
C LEU A 7 -1.24 0.63 13.47
N VAL A 8 -0.27 -0.22 13.78
CA VAL A 8 1.11 -0.05 13.27
C VAL A 8 1.13 -0.16 11.76
N VAL A 9 0.49 -1.19 11.20
CA VAL A 9 0.42 -1.37 9.74
C VAL A 9 -0.32 -0.21 9.07
N LEU A 10 -1.49 0.18 9.61
CA LEU A 10 -2.28 1.30 9.10
C LEU A 10 -1.47 2.60 9.05
N SER A 11 -0.82 2.95 10.17
CA SER A 11 -0.02 4.18 10.26
C SER A 11 1.17 4.15 9.32
N SER A 12 1.85 2.98 9.22
CA SER A 12 2.99 2.82 8.31
C SER A 12 2.60 3.04 6.86
N LEU A 13 1.51 2.40 6.41
CA LEU A 13 1.00 2.55 5.04
C LEU A 13 0.63 4.00 4.74
N ALA A 14 -0.10 4.67 5.64
CA ALA A 14 -0.50 6.07 5.46
C ALA A 14 0.72 7.01 5.37
N ILE A 15 1.74 6.80 6.21
CA ILE A 15 2.97 7.60 6.19
C ILE A 15 3.76 7.34 4.90
N PHE A 16 3.92 6.07 4.50
CA PHE A 16 4.67 5.71 3.29
C PHE A 16 4.04 6.34 2.05
N ASP A 17 2.73 6.22 1.88
CA ASP A 17 2.04 6.79 0.73
C ASP A 17 2.00 8.32 0.77
N PHE A 18 1.88 8.93 1.95
CA PHE A 18 1.98 10.38 2.06
C PHE A 18 3.32 10.90 1.54
N VAL A 19 4.43 10.22 1.89
CA VAL A 19 5.75 10.57 1.39
C VAL A 19 5.89 10.26 -0.10
N TRP A 20 5.45 9.07 -0.53
CA TRP A 20 5.57 8.61 -1.91
C TRP A 20 4.79 9.47 -2.90
N LEU A 21 3.48 9.60 -2.67
CA LEU A 21 2.59 10.37 -3.55
C LEU A 21 2.76 11.88 -3.39
N GLY A 22 3.09 12.35 -2.19
CA GLY A 22 3.22 13.79 -1.91
C GLY A 22 4.53 14.38 -2.41
N PHE A 23 5.64 13.62 -2.34
CA PHE A 23 6.98 14.18 -2.59
C PHE A 23 7.76 13.45 -3.68
N VAL A 24 7.67 12.13 -3.77
CA VAL A 24 8.53 11.34 -4.66
C VAL A 24 7.95 11.27 -6.07
N THR A 25 6.69 10.90 -6.21
CA THR A 25 6.08 10.56 -7.50
C THR A 25 5.00 11.52 -7.98
N HIS A 26 4.69 12.57 -7.23
CA HIS A 26 3.60 13.49 -7.54
C HIS A 26 3.60 13.98 -9.00
N LYS A 27 4.75 14.47 -9.46
CA LYS A 27 4.90 14.99 -10.85
C LYS A 27 4.65 13.90 -11.89
N THR A 28 5.13 12.68 -11.64
CA THR A 28 4.97 11.54 -12.54
C THR A 28 3.50 11.16 -12.66
N TYR A 29 2.79 11.04 -11.54
CA TYR A 29 1.36 10.73 -11.54
C TYR A 29 0.55 11.79 -12.27
N VAL A 30 0.78 13.07 -11.97
CA VAL A 30 0.07 14.15 -12.66
C VAL A 30 0.34 14.11 -14.15
N SER A 31 1.60 14.00 -14.58
CA SER A 31 1.94 13.99 -16.02
C SER A 31 1.39 12.79 -16.80
N GLN A 32 1.27 11.63 -16.14
CA GLN A 32 0.83 10.41 -16.80
C GLN A 32 -0.70 10.21 -16.76
N LEU A 33 -1.38 10.76 -15.77
CA LEU A 33 -2.80 10.52 -15.52
C LEU A 33 -3.65 11.80 -15.56
N GLU A 34 -3.08 12.95 -15.94
CA GLU A 34 -3.76 14.25 -15.97
C GLU A 34 -5.20 14.19 -16.53
N PRO A 35 -5.47 13.51 -17.65
CA PRO A 35 -6.80 13.49 -18.26
C PRO A 35 -7.89 12.83 -17.38
N ILE A 36 -7.49 11.99 -16.40
CA ILE A 36 -8.40 11.20 -15.56
C ILE A 36 -8.29 11.53 -14.07
N LEU A 37 -7.29 12.36 -13.67
CA LEU A 37 -7.12 12.77 -12.27
C LEU A 37 -8.08 13.88 -11.86
N ARG A 38 -8.51 13.84 -10.59
CA ARG A 38 -9.09 15.00 -9.93
C ARG A 38 -7.98 15.99 -9.61
N LEU A 39 -7.95 17.11 -10.31
CA LEU A 39 -6.95 18.17 -10.10
C LEU A 39 -7.62 19.45 -9.62
N LYS A 40 -6.96 20.12 -8.65
CA LYS A 40 -7.29 21.45 -8.19
C LYS A 40 -5.99 22.23 -8.02
N ASP A 41 -5.87 23.37 -8.70
CA ASP A 41 -4.67 24.23 -8.67
C ASP A 41 -3.36 23.45 -9.00
N GLY A 42 -3.43 22.52 -9.97
CA GLY A 42 -2.29 21.69 -10.40
C GLY A 42 -1.88 20.58 -9.41
N ARG A 43 -2.68 20.35 -8.38
CA ARG A 43 -2.45 19.27 -7.39
C ARG A 43 -3.58 18.26 -7.40
N ILE A 44 -3.28 17.03 -6.98
CA ILE A 44 -4.29 15.99 -6.84
C ILE A 44 -5.27 16.37 -5.73
N ASP A 45 -6.55 16.48 -6.08
CA ASP A 45 -7.65 16.78 -5.16
C ASP A 45 -8.19 15.47 -4.56
N VAL A 46 -7.61 15.09 -3.43
CA VAL A 46 -7.88 13.80 -2.79
C VAL A 46 -9.23 13.76 -2.10
N VAL A 47 -10.01 12.72 -2.39
CA VAL A 47 -11.21 12.38 -1.62
C VAL A 47 -10.80 11.63 -0.35
N TYR A 48 -10.60 12.36 0.75
CA TYR A 48 -9.96 11.86 1.98
C TYR A 48 -10.62 10.62 2.60
N TRP A 49 -11.95 10.54 2.62
CA TRP A 49 -12.63 9.37 3.18
C TRP A 49 -12.35 8.10 2.37
N ALA A 50 -12.29 8.23 1.04
CA ALA A 50 -11.98 7.09 0.17
C ALA A 50 -10.52 6.65 0.35
N GLY A 51 -9.59 7.61 0.42
CA GLY A 51 -8.18 7.32 0.73
C GLY A 51 -8.02 6.63 2.09
N ALA A 52 -8.73 7.09 3.11
CA ALA A 52 -8.69 6.46 4.44
C ALA A 52 -9.19 5.00 4.40
N LEU A 53 -10.24 4.72 3.64
CA LEU A 53 -10.75 3.35 3.47
C LEU A 53 -9.73 2.42 2.79
N VAL A 54 -8.96 2.91 1.83
CA VAL A 54 -7.88 2.12 1.20
C VAL A 54 -6.91 1.62 2.25
N TYR A 55 -6.40 2.49 3.12
CA TYR A 55 -5.46 2.10 4.16
C TYR A 55 -6.06 1.17 5.21
N VAL A 56 -7.32 1.41 5.60
CA VAL A 56 -8.04 0.51 6.51
C VAL A 56 -8.17 -0.89 5.90
N LEU A 57 -8.56 -1.00 4.63
CA LEU A 57 -8.72 -2.29 3.96
C LEU A 57 -7.38 -3.01 3.77
N LEU A 58 -6.31 -2.31 3.39
CA LEU A 58 -4.97 -2.88 3.29
C LEU A 58 -4.47 -3.38 4.66
N ALA A 59 -4.61 -2.56 5.69
CA ALA A 59 -4.20 -2.93 7.05
C ALA A 59 -5.01 -4.12 7.60
N LEU A 60 -6.31 -4.20 7.29
CA LEU A 60 -7.14 -5.38 7.60
C LEU A 60 -6.64 -6.61 6.85
N GLY A 61 -6.32 -6.48 5.55
CA GLY A 61 -5.76 -7.57 4.75
C GLY A 61 -4.49 -8.14 5.38
N VAL A 62 -3.55 -7.27 5.75
CA VAL A 62 -2.32 -7.68 6.44
C VAL A 62 -2.63 -8.34 7.79
N ALA A 63 -3.43 -7.68 8.64
CA ALA A 63 -3.70 -8.14 10.00
C ALA A 63 -4.51 -9.44 10.07
N MET A 64 -5.36 -9.71 9.09
CA MET A 64 -6.24 -10.90 9.07
C MET A 64 -5.68 -12.06 8.26
N PHE A 65 -4.91 -11.80 7.21
CA PHE A 65 -4.49 -12.85 6.28
C PHE A 65 -2.98 -13.09 6.25
N VAL A 66 -2.16 -12.12 6.62
CA VAL A 66 -0.69 -12.25 6.60
C VAL A 66 -0.14 -12.50 8.00
N ILE A 67 -0.41 -11.60 8.94
CA ILE A 67 0.12 -11.69 10.32
C ILE A 67 -0.17 -13.06 10.99
N PRO A 68 -1.37 -13.65 10.88
CA PRO A 68 -1.65 -14.94 11.50
C PRO A 68 -0.86 -16.13 10.92
N LYS A 69 -0.23 -15.97 9.76
CA LYS A 69 0.64 -16.99 9.16
C LYS A 69 2.07 -16.93 9.67
N LEU A 70 2.44 -15.85 10.37
CA LEU A 70 3.76 -15.62 10.90
C LEU A 70 3.85 -16.07 12.34
N THR A 71 4.94 -16.74 12.68
CA THR A 71 5.32 -17.11 14.06
C THR A 71 6.37 -16.13 14.59
N VAL A 72 6.55 -16.06 15.90
CA VAL A 72 7.59 -15.21 16.53
C VAL A 72 9.00 -15.51 16.02
N ALA A 73 9.23 -16.75 15.56
CA ALA A 73 10.52 -17.20 15.03
C ALA A 73 10.78 -16.77 13.58
N ASP A 74 9.75 -16.30 12.86
CA ASP A 74 9.91 -15.90 11.46
C ASP A 74 10.70 -14.59 11.34
N SER A 75 11.53 -14.53 10.29
CA SER A 75 12.36 -13.36 10.02
C SER A 75 11.53 -12.18 9.48
N LEU A 76 12.08 -10.96 9.61
CA LEU A 76 11.48 -9.78 8.97
C LEU A 76 11.43 -9.92 7.45
N ALA A 77 12.40 -10.65 6.85
CA ALA A 77 12.39 -10.93 5.42
C ALA A 77 11.21 -11.84 5.03
N THR A 78 10.87 -12.84 5.86
CA THR A 78 9.69 -13.67 5.66
C THR A 78 8.41 -12.84 5.75
N ALA A 79 8.30 -11.97 6.74
CA ALA A 79 7.16 -11.09 6.91
C ALA A 79 7.02 -10.10 5.72
N PHE A 80 8.15 -9.51 5.30
CA PHE A 80 8.19 -8.67 4.10
C PHE A 80 7.72 -9.42 2.84
N PHE A 81 8.18 -10.65 2.65
CA PHE A 81 7.81 -11.46 1.48
C PHE A 81 6.30 -11.69 1.43
N TYR A 82 5.68 -12.16 2.52
CA TYR A 82 4.22 -12.40 2.54
C TYR A 82 3.42 -11.11 2.39
N GLY A 83 3.85 -10.03 3.03
CA GLY A 83 3.22 -8.71 2.86
C GLY A 83 3.39 -8.18 1.45
N GLY A 84 4.58 -8.34 0.87
CA GLY A 84 4.88 -7.93 -0.51
C GLY A 84 4.05 -8.69 -1.54
N VAL A 85 3.81 -10.00 -1.33
CA VAL A 85 2.91 -10.79 -2.19
C VAL A 85 1.47 -10.26 -2.10
N LEU A 86 0.99 -9.91 -0.90
CA LEU A 86 -0.33 -9.27 -0.76
C LEU A 86 -0.37 -7.92 -1.49
N GLY A 87 0.68 -7.10 -1.36
CA GLY A 87 0.82 -5.83 -2.08
C GLY A 87 0.79 -6.02 -3.60
N LEU A 88 1.57 -6.99 -4.12
CA LEU A 88 1.55 -7.36 -5.54
C LEU A 88 0.13 -7.69 -6.03
N ILE A 89 -0.60 -8.51 -5.27
CA ILE A 89 -1.96 -8.93 -5.64
C ILE A 89 -2.91 -7.73 -5.66
N VAL A 90 -2.94 -6.94 -4.59
CA VAL A 90 -3.92 -5.85 -4.46
C VAL A 90 -3.67 -4.75 -5.49
N TYR A 91 -2.43 -4.28 -5.61
CA TYR A 91 -2.06 -3.25 -6.59
C TYR A 91 -2.16 -3.79 -8.02
N GLY A 92 -1.71 -5.03 -8.25
CA GLY A 92 -1.84 -5.67 -9.56
C GLY A 92 -3.29 -5.81 -10.02
N VAL A 93 -4.20 -6.25 -9.16
CA VAL A 93 -5.63 -6.34 -9.49
C VAL A 93 -6.19 -4.95 -9.82
N TYR A 94 -5.89 -3.93 -9.01
CA TYR A 94 -6.31 -2.55 -9.26
C TYR A 94 -5.79 -2.03 -10.60
N ASP A 95 -4.49 -2.09 -10.81
CA ASP A 95 -3.84 -1.51 -11.99
C ASP A 95 -4.20 -2.23 -13.28
N PHE A 96 -4.16 -3.56 -13.31
CA PHE A 96 -4.54 -4.30 -14.51
C PHE A 96 -6.05 -4.18 -14.81
N THR A 97 -6.90 -3.99 -13.81
CA THR A 97 -8.30 -3.64 -14.05
C THR A 97 -8.40 -2.29 -14.77
N ASN A 98 -7.64 -1.27 -14.32
CA ASN A 98 -7.60 0.03 -14.97
C ASN A 98 -7.05 -0.05 -16.40
N VAL A 99 -5.98 -0.81 -16.63
CA VAL A 99 -5.46 -1.09 -17.99
C VAL A 99 -6.55 -1.70 -18.88
N ALA A 100 -7.34 -2.61 -18.35
CA ALA A 100 -8.37 -3.32 -19.11
C ALA A 100 -9.56 -2.46 -19.51
N ILE A 101 -9.93 -1.47 -18.70
CA ILE A 101 -11.19 -0.72 -18.88
C ILE A 101 -11.03 0.78 -19.11
N LEU A 102 -9.88 1.38 -18.81
CA LEU A 102 -9.62 2.81 -19.01
C LEU A 102 -8.72 3.03 -20.21
N LYS A 103 -9.19 3.82 -21.18
CA LYS A 103 -8.52 4.05 -22.46
C LYS A 103 -7.11 4.66 -22.31
N ASP A 104 -6.94 5.60 -21.40
CA ASP A 104 -5.72 6.39 -21.24
C ASP A 104 -4.95 6.07 -19.96
N TRP A 105 -5.11 4.85 -19.43
CA TRP A 105 -4.35 4.41 -18.25
C TRP A 105 -2.89 4.13 -18.60
N SER A 106 -1.96 4.66 -17.79
CA SER A 106 -0.53 4.56 -18.04
C SER A 106 0.06 3.22 -17.59
N LEU A 107 0.69 2.49 -18.51
CA LEU A 107 1.45 1.28 -18.17
C LEU A 107 2.68 1.59 -17.30
N LEU A 108 3.25 2.78 -17.41
CA LEU A 108 4.34 3.21 -16.53
C LEU A 108 3.85 3.32 -15.08
N ILE A 109 2.68 3.92 -14.86
CA ILE A 109 2.08 4.00 -13.53
C ILE A 109 1.77 2.60 -13.00
N THR A 110 1.20 1.72 -13.81
CA THR A 110 0.98 0.31 -13.45
C THR A 110 2.25 -0.36 -12.88
N ALA A 111 3.38 -0.21 -13.58
CA ALA A 111 4.64 -0.80 -13.12
C ALA A 111 5.14 -0.17 -11.81
N ILE A 112 5.04 1.16 -11.68
CA ILE A 112 5.45 1.91 -10.48
C ILE A 112 4.56 1.53 -9.29
N ASP A 113 3.25 1.48 -9.47
CA ASP A 113 2.29 1.18 -8.41
C ASP A 113 2.43 -0.25 -7.89
N ILE A 114 2.56 -1.22 -8.80
CA ILE A 114 2.77 -2.62 -8.39
C ILE A 114 4.08 -2.77 -7.63
N ALA A 115 5.17 -2.17 -8.10
CA ALA A 115 6.45 -2.21 -7.39
C ALA A 115 6.35 -1.53 -6.01
N TRP A 116 5.67 -0.39 -5.94
CA TRP A 116 5.42 0.32 -4.68
C TRP A 116 4.54 -0.52 -3.73
N GLY A 117 3.49 -1.15 -4.23
CA GLY A 117 2.62 -2.04 -3.45
C GLY A 117 3.41 -3.18 -2.78
N VAL A 118 4.35 -3.81 -3.50
CA VAL A 118 5.25 -4.81 -2.93
C VAL A 118 6.09 -4.23 -1.80
N VAL A 119 6.72 -3.08 -2.02
CA VAL A 119 7.62 -2.45 -1.04
C VAL A 119 6.85 -1.93 0.17
N SER A 120 5.79 -1.17 -0.04
CA SER A 120 5.04 -0.50 1.05
C SER A 120 4.33 -1.51 1.94
N VAL A 121 3.57 -2.45 1.36
CA VAL A 121 2.84 -3.47 2.12
C VAL A 121 3.80 -4.48 2.76
N GLY A 122 4.88 -4.86 2.05
CA GLY A 122 5.93 -5.72 2.60
C GLY A 122 6.59 -5.09 3.83
N THR A 123 7.00 -3.83 3.72
CA THR A 123 7.65 -3.11 4.84
C THR A 123 6.69 -2.90 6.01
N ALA A 124 5.44 -2.48 5.74
CA ALA A 124 4.44 -2.30 6.80
C ALA A 124 4.14 -3.62 7.53
N THR A 125 4.10 -4.75 6.79
CA THR A 125 3.96 -6.10 7.38
C THR A 125 5.14 -6.46 8.25
N ALA A 126 6.37 -6.22 7.79
CA ALA A 126 7.58 -6.50 8.57
C ALA A 126 7.61 -5.68 9.87
N LEU A 127 7.21 -4.40 9.82
CA LEU A 127 7.09 -3.55 11.01
C LEU A 127 6.01 -4.07 11.97
N GLY A 128 4.84 -4.44 11.46
CA GLY A 128 3.76 -5.04 12.26
C GLY A 128 4.20 -6.34 12.94
N HIS A 129 4.91 -7.19 12.21
CA HIS A 129 5.47 -8.43 12.74
C HIS A 129 6.54 -8.17 13.81
N TRP A 130 7.44 -7.21 13.58
CA TRP A 130 8.46 -6.81 14.55
C TRP A 130 7.82 -6.35 15.88
N VAL A 131 6.80 -5.49 15.81
CA VAL A 131 6.07 -5.02 17.00
C VAL A 131 5.40 -6.20 17.71
N GLN A 132 4.76 -7.10 16.97
CA GLN A 132 4.13 -8.28 17.55
C GLN A 132 5.14 -9.14 18.31
N SER A 133 6.31 -9.40 17.70
CA SER A 133 7.30 -10.34 18.23
C SER A 133 8.15 -9.77 19.38
N ASN A 134 8.39 -8.46 19.41
CA ASN A 134 9.35 -7.85 20.34
C ASN A 134 8.70 -6.94 21.39
N VAL A 135 7.46 -6.49 21.17
CA VAL A 135 6.79 -5.52 22.04
C VAL A 135 5.53 -6.10 22.70
N LEU A 136 4.85 -7.04 22.03
CA LEU A 136 3.54 -7.51 22.46
C LEU A 136 3.53 -8.97 22.94
N ASN A 137 4.61 -9.72 22.75
CA ASN A 137 4.86 -11.06 23.28
C ASN A 137 6.03 -10.97 24.31
#